data_0ea2777d7fb4e3f13132cec955993215
#
_entry.id   0ea2777d7fb4e3f13132cec955993215
#
_cell.length_a   1.000
_cell.length_b   1.000
_cell.length_c   1.000
_cell.angle_alpha   90.00
_cell.angle_beta   90.00
_cell.angle_gamma   90.00
#
_symmetry.space_group_name_H-M   'P 1'
#
loop_
_entity.id
_entity.type
_entity.pdbx_description
1 polymer ?
#
loop_
_entity_poly.entity_id
_entity_poly.type
_entity_poly.pdbx_seq_one_letter_code
_entity_poly.pdbx_strand_id
1 'polypeptide(L)'
;DVESRGLGDVYKRQALNEVFTFAKEYGKSKGMDVKCYVPTHSLVNYSQWQIVSPEASLASLPCVDGYIAQVWTGTSREPNFFDGRKRERVFETAYLEYGSMESMTAPTGRKMFFLTDPIEDWPRDWADYKKNYQATFTAQLLYPNIADYEVMPWPERIYEGLYRTSANSDKKERIPRFYSTQMQVMINALNRMPLTDNKLTGSEGFSVLMANSLMFQRFPTHNGYEDPQLANFYGQALPLLKRGVPVKTVHIENLGYKEALADTKVLLMTYANMKPLESEAHSHIADWVKKGGVLIYSGTDNDPFQNVREWWNTNGHNYATPSAHLFEQMGLPARPEQGEYSYGKGTVCIVRTDPKDYVLHEGGDKDFLYLAARMYEQNAKAGKLEFKNNFYLQRGDYDLAAVLEESVSDEPFTVEGCLIDLFDPKLPIYTSKRINPGEQALLLNVERVAGKKKPQVLASASREEQEERGKGRYSYVAKSPAETSNVSRVLLPRCPKSVTVDGREVFDAKRWHVASHTYLIEFENNPDGVSVKFCW
;
A
#
# COMPACT_ATOMS: atom_id res chain seq x y z
N ASP A 1 -21.44 -13.25 -18.35
CA ASP A 1 -20.82 -14.45 -18.90
C ASP A 1 -19.32 -14.42 -18.54
N VAL A 2 -18.86 -15.42 -17.77
CA VAL A 2 -17.49 -15.49 -17.24
C VAL A 2 -16.50 -15.71 -18.40
N GLU A 3 -16.88 -16.53 -19.37
CA GLU A 3 -16.06 -16.84 -20.53
C GLU A 3 -15.81 -15.58 -21.39
N SER A 4 -16.82 -14.73 -21.58
CA SER A 4 -16.67 -13.49 -22.34
C SER A 4 -15.78 -12.45 -21.60
N ARG A 5 -15.78 -12.46 -20.28
CA ARG A 5 -14.93 -11.55 -19.47
C ARG A 5 -13.46 -11.99 -19.48
N GLY A 6 -13.19 -13.29 -19.37
CA GLY A 6 -11.84 -13.83 -19.52
C GLY A 6 -11.25 -13.57 -20.91
N LEU A 7 -12.04 -13.78 -21.97
CA LEU A 7 -11.65 -13.41 -23.35
C LEU A 7 -11.42 -11.90 -23.47
N GLY A 8 -12.22 -11.07 -22.81
CA GLY A 8 -12.03 -9.62 -22.77
C GLY A 8 -10.66 -9.21 -22.20
N ASP A 9 -10.18 -9.90 -21.19
CA ASP A 9 -8.85 -9.71 -20.60
C ASP A 9 -7.74 -10.02 -21.63
N VAL A 10 -7.82 -11.16 -22.31
CA VAL A 10 -6.86 -11.56 -23.35
C VAL A 10 -6.81 -10.55 -24.49
N TYR A 11 -7.97 -10.09 -24.99
CA TYR A 11 -8.00 -9.08 -26.06
C TYR A 11 -7.43 -7.73 -25.63
N LYS A 12 -7.73 -7.27 -24.43
CA LYS A 12 -7.17 -6.02 -23.88
C LYS A 12 -5.65 -6.12 -23.76
N ARG A 13 -5.15 -7.23 -23.23
CA ARG A 13 -3.70 -7.49 -23.14
C ARG A 13 -3.03 -7.45 -24.51
N GLN A 14 -3.61 -8.10 -25.52
CA GLN A 14 -3.08 -8.11 -26.87
C GLN A 14 -3.07 -6.70 -27.48
N ALA A 15 -4.17 -5.97 -27.41
CA ALA A 15 -4.27 -4.62 -27.96
C ALA A 15 -3.25 -3.66 -27.31
N LEU A 16 -3.10 -3.71 -25.99
CA LEU A 16 -2.12 -2.88 -25.27
C LEU A 16 -0.68 -3.27 -25.63
N ASN A 17 -0.39 -4.57 -25.79
CA ASN A 17 0.90 -5.03 -26.27
C ASN A 17 1.25 -4.45 -27.65
N GLU A 18 0.32 -4.48 -28.58
CA GLU A 18 0.50 -3.94 -29.94
C GLU A 18 0.76 -2.43 -29.91
N VAL A 19 -0.07 -1.68 -29.16
CA VAL A 19 0.07 -0.20 -29.05
C VAL A 19 1.41 0.20 -28.41
N PHE A 20 1.80 -0.44 -27.30
CA PHE A 20 3.04 -0.10 -26.61
C PHE A 20 4.27 -0.52 -27.42
N THR A 21 4.22 -1.68 -28.07
CA THR A 21 5.29 -2.12 -28.98
C THR A 21 5.46 -1.13 -30.12
N PHE A 22 4.36 -0.74 -30.78
CA PHE A 22 4.40 0.26 -31.84
C PHE A 22 4.97 1.60 -31.36
N ALA A 23 4.55 2.10 -30.19
CA ALA A 23 5.06 3.35 -29.64
C ALA A 23 6.58 3.32 -29.43
N LYS A 24 7.12 2.22 -28.89
CA LYS A 24 8.56 2.02 -28.70
C LYS A 24 9.33 1.94 -30.02
N GLU A 25 8.84 1.17 -30.98
CA GLU A 25 9.47 1.00 -32.29
C GLU A 25 9.46 2.32 -33.07
N TYR A 26 8.33 3.02 -33.07
CA TYR A 26 8.24 4.34 -33.71
C TYR A 26 9.18 5.34 -33.05
N GLY A 27 9.19 5.42 -31.72
CA GLY A 27 10.12 6.28 -30.97
C GLY A 27 11.58 5.97 -31.33
N LYS A 28 11.96 4.70 -31.34
CA LYS A 28 13.31 4.27 -31.74
C LYS A 28 13.65 4.71 -33.16
N SER A 29 12.71 4.63 -34.10
CA SER A 29 12.90 5.12 -35.48
C SER A 29 13.16 6.64 -35.57
N LYS A 30 12.77 7.37 -34.52
CA LYS A 30 13.01 8.83 -34.36
C LYS A 30 14.18 9.16 -33.44
N GLY A 31 14.94 8.18 -32.98
CA GLY A 31 16.06 8.37 -32.06
C GLY A 31 15.63 8.65 -30.61
N MET A 32 14.38 8.30 -30.25
CA MET A 32 13.82 8.49 -28.89
C MET A 32 13.75 7.15 -28.15
N ASP A 33 14.06 7.16 -26.85
CA ASP A 33 13.83 6.05 -25.93
C ASP A 33 12.48 6.22 -25.23
N VAL A 34 11.42 5.69 -25.85
CA VAL A 34 10.05 5.78 -25.30
C VAL A 34 9.87 4.79 -24.17
N LYS A 35 9.40 5.28 -23.01
CA LYS A 35 9.01 4.47 -21.87
C LYS A 35 7.48 4.38 -21.77
N CYS A 36 6.98 3.17 -21.56
CA CYS A 36 5.56 2.90 -21.42
C CYS A 36 5.23 2.50 -19.99
N TYR A 37 4.46 3.34 -19.29
CA TYR A 37 3.96 3.08 -17.94
C TYR A 37 2.46 2.86 -17.97
N VAL A 38 1.98 1.92 -17.17
CA VAL A 38 0.56 1.58 -17.06
C VAL A 38 0.01 2.21 -15.78
N PRO A 39 -0.89 3.21 -15.88
CA PRO A 39 -1.65 3.64 -14.72
C PRO A 39 -2.60 2.52 -14.31
N THR A 40 -2.65 2.20 -13.02
CA THR A 40 -3.45 1.08 -12.53
C THR A 40 -4.06 1.37 -11.17
N HIS A 41 -5.21 0.78 -10.93
CA HIS A 41 -5.74 0.54 -9.58
C HIS A 41 -5.44 -0.90 -9.17
N SER A 42 -5.63 -1.21 -7.90
CA SER A 42 -5.40 -2.56 -7.40
C SER A 42 -6.42 -3.58 -7.94
N LEU A 43 -5.99 -4.83 -8.02
CA LEU A 43 -6.88 -5.96 -8.31
C LEU A 43 -8.07 -6.03 -7.32
N VAL A 44 -7.82 -5.70 -6.05
CA VAL A 44 -8.85 -5.62 -5.01
C VAL A 44 -9.92 -4.59 -5.38
N ASN A 45 -9.50 -3.40 -5.79
CA ASN A 45 -10.40 -2.33 -6.19
C ASN A 45 -11.20 -2.66 -7.44
N TYR A 46 -10.54 -3.14 -8.50
CA TYR A 46 -11.22 -3.57 -9.72
C TYR A 46 -12.26 -4.67 -9.46
N SER A 47 -11.95 -5.61 -8.58
CA SER A 47 -12.89 -6.67 -8.19
C SER A 47 -14.13 -6.13 -7.48
N GLN A 48 -13.98 -5.09 -6.67
CA GLN A 48 -15.12 -4.40 -6.02
C GLN A 48 -16.01 -3.68 -7.04
N TRP A 49 -15.41 -3.03 -8.02
CA TRP A 49 -16.12 -2.22 -9.01
C TRP A 49 -16.52 -2.98 -10.27
N GLN A 50 -16.33 -4.30 -10.30
CA GLN A 50 -16.68 -5.16 -11.45
C GLN A 50 -15.94 -4.76 -12.74
N ILE A 51 -14.75 -4.21 -12.60
CA ILE A 51 -13.88 -3.84 -13.71
C ILE A 51 -12.93 -5.03 -13.98
N VAL A 52 -12.78 -5.39 -15.25
CA VAL A 52 -11.82 -6.39 -15.69
C VAL A 52 -10.67 -5.72 -16.40
N SER A 53 -9.45 -5.91 -15.89
CA SER A 53 -8.24 -5.35 -16.46
C SER A 53 -7.09 -6.36 -16.41
N PRO A 54 -6.25 -6.46 -17.46
CA PRO A 54 -5.18 -7.46 -17.56
C PRO A 54 -3.91 -7.08 -16.78
N GLU A 55 -4.03 -6.44 -15.64
CA GLU A 55 -2.95 -5.77 -14.91
C GLU A 55 -1.72 -6.66 -14.70
N ALA A 56 -1.88 -7.80 -14.03
CA ALA A 56 -0.75 -8.66 -13.72
C ALA A 56 -0.15 -9.31 -14.96
N SER A 57 -0.97 -9.64 -15.96
CA SER A 57 -0.48 -10.22 -17.20
C SER A 57 0.27 -9.22 -18.09
N LEU A 58 -0.01 -7.92 -17.97
CA LEU A 58 0.76 -6.86 -18.63
C LEU A 58 2.18 -6.73 -18.07
N ALA A 59 2.40 -7.02 -16.81
CA ALA A 59 3.71 -6.91 -16.16
C ALA A 59 4.78 -7.80 -16.78
N SER A 60 4.38 -8.89 -17.43
CA SER A 60 5.30 -9.79 -18.15
C SER A 60 5.70 -9.30 -19.55
N LEU A 61 5.04 -8.29 -20.12
CA LEU A 61 5.27 -7.83 -21.48
C LEU A 61 6.53 -6.98 -21.62
N PRO A 62 7.42 -7.26 -22.58
CA PRO A 62 8.66 -6.49 -22.78
C PRO A 62 8.44 -5.01 -23.12
N CYS A 63 7.27 -4.65 -23.66
CA CYS A 63 6.92 -3.28 -24.00
C CYS A 63 6.53 -2.42 -22.77
N VAL A 64 6.23 -3.02 -21.62
CA VAL A 64 5.88 -2.33 -20.38
C VAL A 64 7.13 -2.06 -19.55
N ASP A 65 7.43 -0.82 -19.24
CA ASP A 65 8.58 -0.42 -18.40
C ASP A 65 8.24 -0.34 -16.92
N GLY A 66 7.00 -0.04 -16.59
CA GLY A 66 6.55 0.07 -15.21
C GLY A 66 5.09 0.44 -15.04
N TYR A 67 4.73 0.74 -13.81
CA TYR A 67 3.36 1.04 -13.38
C TYR A 67 3.30 2.31 -12.55
N ILE A 68 2.17 3.00 -12.65
CA ILE A 68 1.75 4.08 -11.76
C ILE A 68 0.55 3.56 -10.98
N ALA A 69 0.77 3.17 -9.75
CA ALA A 69 -0.16 2.42 -8.93
C ALA A 69 -0.95 3.33 -7.99
N GLN A 70 -2.20 3.55 -8.29
CA GLN A 70 -3.08 4.45 -7.55
C GLN A 70 -3.86 3.74 -6.46
N VAL A 71 -3.80 4.26 -5.23
CA VAL A 71 -4.81 4.04 -4.19
C VAL A 71 -5.46 5.38 -3.89
N TRP A 72 -6.70 5.50 -4.28
CA TRP A 72 -7.51 6.66 -4.02
C TRP A 72 -8.20 6.54 -2.66
N THR A 73 -8.33 7.64 -1.92
CA THR A 73 -9.01 7.63 -0.62
C THR A 73 -10.43 7.07 -0.68
N GLY A 74 -11.13 7.28 -1.78
CA GLY A 74 -12.46 6.72 -2.02
C GLY A 74 -12.46 5.21 -2.16
N THR A 75 -11.48 4.61 -2.84
CA THR A 75 -11.43 3.16 -3.04
C THR A 75 -11.08 2.41 -1.76
N SER A 76 -10.15 2.95 -0.98
CA SER A 76 -9.77 2.37 0.31
C SER A 76 -10.87 2.44 1.39
N ARG A 77 -11.95 3.20 1.13
CA ARG A 77 -13.15 3.27 1.98
C ARG A 77 -14.15 2.16 1.73
N GLU A 78 -13.99 1.36 0.69
CA GLU A 78 -14.92 0.25 0.48
C GLU A 78 -14.96 -0.62 1.73
N PRO A 79 -16.14 -0.77 2.37
CA PRO A 79 -16.23 -1.49 3.63
C PRO A 79 -15.96 -2.98 3.42
N ASN A 80 -15.28 -3.58 4.36
CA ASN A 80 -15.06 -5.02 4.42
C ASN A 80 -15.54 -5.60 5.74
N PHE A 81 -15.58 -6.93 5.82
CA PHE A 81 -15.96 -7.65 7.03
C PHE A 81 -14.71 -8.06 7.83
N PHE A 82 -14.79 -7.87 9.14
CA PHE A 82 -13.86 -8.43 10.10
C PHE A 82 -14.59 -8.60 11.45
N ASP A 83 -14.43 -9.75 12.09
CA ASP A 83 -15.05 -10.10 13.36
C ASP A 83 -16.58 -9.85 13.37
N GLY A 84 -17.25 -10.27 12.29
CA GLY A 84 -18.70 -10.14 12.09
C GLY A 84 -19.20 -8.72 11.78
N ARG A 85 -18.31 -7.74 11.65
CA ARG A 85 -18.68 -6.34 11.47
C ARG A 85 -18.25 -5.81 10.12
N LYS A 86 -19.20 -5.20 9.39
CA LYS A 86 -18.93 -4.48 8.14
C LYS A 86 -18.55 -3.03 8.45
N ARG A 87 -17.32 -2.62 8.11
CA ARG A 87 -16.80 -1.26 8.35
C ARG A 87 -15.83 -0.82 7.25
N GLU A 88 -15.66 0.50 7.10
CA GLU A 88 -14.51 1.10 6.43
C GLU A 88 -13.26 0.83 7.28
N ARG A 89 -12.21 0.22 6.68
CA ARG A 89 -10.89 -0.02 7.29
C ARG A 89 -9.83 0.51 6.35
N VAL A 90 -9.76 1.85 6.29
CA VAL A 90 -9.03 2.60 5.25
C VAL A 90 -7.54 2.24 5.22
N PHE A 91 -6.89 2.16 6.37
CA PHE A 91 -5.47 1.83 6.44
C PHE A 91 -5.20 0.41 5.93
N GLU A 92 -5.94 -0.58 6.44
CA GLU A 92 -5.75 -1.99 6.07
C GLU A 92 -6.08 -2.24 4.60
N THR A 93 -7.15 -1.64 4.10
CA THR A 93 -7.54 -1.73 2.69
C THR A 93 -6.46 -1.12 1.80
N ALA A 94 -6.00 0.11 2.10
CA ALA A 94 -4.94 0.76 1.35
C ALA A 94 -3.62 -0.02 1.39
N TYR A 95 -3.26 -0.58 2.55
CA TYR A 95 -2.07 -1.41 2.68
C TYR A 95 -2.13 -2.64 1.75
N LEU A 96 -3.26 -3.34 1.71
CA LEU A 96 -3.45 -4.50 0.83
C LEU A 96 -3.54 -4.11 -0.65
N GLU A 97 -4.14 -2.96 -0.97
CA GLU A 97 -4.19 -2.43 -2.34
C GLU A 97 -2.79 -2.08 -2.87
N TYR A 98 -1.99 -1.30 -2.12
CA TYR A 98 -0.60 -1.01 -2.48
C TYR A 98 0.24 -2.28 -2.55
N GLY A 99 0.08 -3.21 -1.60
CA GLY A 99 0.77 -4.48 -1.60
C GLY A 99 0.44 -5.35 -2.80
N SER A 100 -0.81 -5.38 -3.23
CA SER A 100 -1.22 -6.12 -4.42
C SER A 100 -0.55 -5.57 -5.69
N MET A 101 -0.45 -4.25 -5.83
CA MET A 101 0.22 -3.63 -6.97
C MET A 101 1.74 -3.79 -6.91
N GLU A 102 2.34 -3.67 -5.73
CA GLU A 102 3.78 -3.92 -5.54
C GLU A 102 4.14 -5.36 -5.91
N SER A 103 3.42 -6.35 -5.39
CA SER A 103 3.68 -7.76 -5.65
C SER A 103 3.35 -8.19 -7.09
N MET A 104 2.50 -7.46 -7.79
CA MET A 104 2.24 -7.64 -9.20
C MET A 104 3.48 -7.33 -10.06
N THR A 105 4.25 -6.32 -9.68
CA THR A 105 5.36 -5.79 -10.48
C THR A 105 6.74 -6.18 -9.99
N ALA A 106 6.98 -6.24 -8.69
CA ALA A 106 8.30 -6.49 -8.12
C ALA A 106 9.01 -7.74 -8.68
N PRO A 107 8.33 -8.90 -8.83
CA PRO A 107 8.97 -10.10 -9.40
C PRO A 107 9.41 -9.92 -10.85
N THR A 108 8.80 -9.01 -11.59
CA THR A 108 9.10 -8.75 -13.00
C THR A 108 10.24 -7.74 -13.20
N GLY A 109 10.70 -7.09 -12.14
CA GLY A 109 11.71 -6.03 -12.20
C GLY A 109 11.22 -4.73 -12.85
N ARG A 110 9.90 -4.55 -13.06
CA ARG A 110 9.34 -3.31 -13.62
C ARG A 110 9.37 -2.21 -12.57
N LYS A 111 9.53 -0.95 -13.04
CA LYS A 111 9.50 0.21 -12.17
C LYS A 111 8.08 0.43 -11.62
N MET A 112 7.98 0.80 -10.35
CA MET A 112 6.72 1.11 -9.69
C MET A 112 6.77 2.53 -9.13
N PHE A 113 5.76 3.32 -9.48
CA PHE A 113 5.41 4.56 -8.81
C PHE A 113 4.16 4.31 -7.97
N PHE A 114 4.19 4.68 -6.70
CA PHE A 114 2.97 4.77 -5.92
C PHE A 114 2.34 6.13 -6.10
N LEU A 115 1.06 6.13 -6.46
CA LEU A 115 0.28 7.34 -6.64
C LEU A 115 -0.73 7.46 -5.51
N THR A 116 -0.73 8.61 -4.84
CA THR A 116 -1.67 8.96 -3.79
C THR A 116 -2.65 10.03 -4.27
N ASP A 117 -3.91 9.93 -3.87
CA ASP A 117 -4.96 10.87 -4.23
C ASP A 117 -5.67 11.38 -2.98
N PRO A 118 -5.43 12.64 -2.57
CA PRO A 118 -6.00 13.20 -1.34
C PRO A 118 -7.45 13.68 -1.48
N ILE A 119 -7.99 13.75 -2.72
CA ILE A 119 -9.32 14.27 -2.98
C ILE A 119 -10.29 13.13 -3.23
N GLU A 120 -11.44 13.19 -2.57
CA GLU A 120 -12.50 12.22 -2.69
C GLU A 120 -13.71 12.84 -3.41
N ASP A 121 -14.36 12.07 -4.30
CA ASP A 121 -15.55 12.52 -5.01
C ASP A 121 -16.82 12.40 -4.15
N TRP A 122 -16.80 11.58 -3.10
CA TRP A 122 -17.91 11.45 -2.16
C TRP A 122 -17.91 12.62 -1.17
N PRO A 123 -19.05 13.29 -0.97
CA PRO A 123 -19.12 14.44 -0.05
C PRO A 123 -18.86 13.99 1.39
N ARG A 124 -17.77 14.46 1.95
CA ARG A 124 -17.32 14.26 3.34
C ARG A 124 -16.86 15.60 3.90
N ASP A 125 -16.68 15.72 5.20
CA ASP A 125 -16.01 16.90 5.74
C ASP A 125 -14.48 16.85 5.59
N TRP A 126 -13.85 18.01 5.66
CA TRP A 126 -12.39 18.11 5.47
C TRP A 126 -11.57 17.43 6.57
N ALA A 127 -12.12 17.23 7.78
CA ALA A 127 -11.46 16.48 8.84
C ALA A 127 -11.41 14.99 8.50
N ASP A 128 -12.49 14.48 7.93
CA ASP A 128 -12.58 13.11 7.44
C ASP A 128 -11.62 12.88 6.26
N TYR A 129 -11.59 13.75 5.25
CA TYR A 129 -10.61 13.67 4.16
C TYR A 129 -9.18 13.62 4.69
N LYS A 130 -8.84 14.54 5.62
CA LYS A 130 -7.52 14.59 6.25
C LYS A 130 -7.15 13.27 6.92
N LYS A 131 -8.06 12.72 7.75
CA LYS A 131 -7.83 11.46 8.48
C LYS A 131 -7.58 10.31 7.50
N ASN A 132 -8.40 10.19 6.49
CA ASN A 132 -8.28 9.09 5.53
C ASN A 132 -7.05 9.22 4.63
N TYR A 133 -6.71 10.44 4.24
CA TYR A 133 -5.46 10.67 3.50
C TYR A 133 -4.22 10.32 4.34
N GLN A 134 -4.21 10.62 5.65
CA GLN A 134 -3.13 10.17 6.53
C GLN A 134 -3.01 8.64 6.56
N ALA A 135 -4.13 7.92 6.58
CA ALA A 135 -4.13 6.46 6.59
C ALA A 135 -3.59 5.87 5.28
N THR A 136 -4.08 6.32 4.11
CA THR A 136 -3.60 5.86 2.80
C THR A 136 -2.15 6.25 2.55
N PHE A 137 -1.78 7.47 2.94
CA PHE A 137 -0.42 7.98 2.82
C PHE A 137 0.58 7.17 3.68
N THR A 138 0.21 6.82 4.90
CA THR A 138 1.06 5.95 5.74
C THR A 138 1.17 4.56 5.14
N ALA A 139 0.08 3.98 4.67
CA ALA A 139 0.07 2.65 4.08
C ALA A 139 1.09 2.52 2.92
N GLN A 140 1.16 3.49 1.99
CA GLN A 140 2.14 3.46 0.90
C GLN A 140 3.59 3.54 1.39
N LEU A 141 3.84 4.30 2.46
CA LEU A 141 5.20 4.49 2.99
C LEU A 141 5.75 3.25 3.72
N LEU A 142 4.88 2.31 4.10
CA LEU A 142 5.29 1.05 4.74
C LEU A 142 5.87 0.02 3.74
N TYR A 143 5.98 0.37 2.46
CA TYR A 143 6.68 -0.41 1.43
C TYR A 143 8.09 0.15 1.22
N PRO A 144 9.11 -0.39 1.90
CA PRO A 144 10.45 0.21 1.97
C PRO A 144 11.23 0.16 0.65
N ASN A 145 10.80 -0.66 -0.27
CA ASN A 145 11.37 -0.86 -1.60
C ASN A 145 10.80 0.08 -2.68
N ILE A 146 9.86 0.97 -2.33
CA ILE A 146 9.28 1.97 -3.23
C ILE A 146 9.70 3.36 -2.76
N ALA A 147 10.30 4.16 -3.64
CA ALA A 147 10.69 5.54 -3.36
C ALA A 147 10.30 6.52 -4.48
N ASP A 148 9.58 6.04 -5.48
CA ASP A 148 9.02 6.87 -6.54
C ASP A 148 7.52 7.08 -6.25
N TYR A 149 7.11 8.35 -6.16
CA TYR A 149 5.76 8.72 -5.79
C TYR A 149 5.18 9.75 -6.73
N GLU A 150 3.86 9.67 -6.94
CA GLU A 150 3.07 10.67 -7.63
C GLU A 150 1.89 11.12 -6.76
N VAL A 151 1.38 12.31 -7.03
CA VAL A 151 0.21 12.87 -6.35
C VAL A 151 -0.83 13.25 -7.39
N MET A 152 -2.01 12.67 -7.31
CA MET A 152 -3.20 13.05 -8.05
C MET A 152 -4.18 13.78 -7.14
N PRO A 153 -5.02 14.63 -7.67
CA PRO A 153 -4.97 15.24 -8.99
C PRO A 153 -3.95 16.39 -9.05
N TRP A 154 -3.95 17.11 -10.19
CA TRP A 154 -3.06 18.29 -10.36
C TRP A 154 -3.32 19.37 -9.29
N PRO A 155 -2.35 20.26 -9.04
CA PRO A 155 -2.40 21.23 -7.93
C PRO A 155 -3.64 22.12 -7.91
N GLU A 156 -4.10 22.62 -9.08
CA GLU A 156 -5.28 23.48 -9.16
C GLU A 156 -6.53 22.79 -8.63
N ARG A 157 -6.68 21.50 -8.93
CA ARG A 157 -7.80 20.71 -8.42
C ARG A 157 -7.73 20.54 -6.90
N ILE A 158 -6.53 20.39 -6.35
CA ILE A 158 -6.33 20.25 -4.91
C ILE A 158 -6.57 21.56 -4.18
N TYR A 159 -5.87 22.64 -4.60
CA TYR A 159 -5.79 23.87 -3.81
C TYR A 159 -6.86 24.90 -4.17
N GLU A 160 -7.41 24.87 -5.39
CA GLU A 160 -8.41 25.82 -5.88
C GLU A 160 -9.79 25.18 -6.07
N GLY A 161 -9.88 23.85 -6.10
CA GLY A 161 -11.11 23.10 -6.29
C GLY A 161 -12.13 23.35 -5.17
N LEU A 162 -13.42 23.33 -5.56
CA LEU A 162 -14.55 23.48 -4.67
C LEU A 162 -15.26 22.14 -4.51
N TYR A 163 -15.28 21.60 -3.32
CA TYR A 163 -15.83 20.28 -3.00
C TYR A 163 -17.00 20.39 -2.03
N ARG A 164 -18.00 19.54 -2.23
CA ARG A 164 -19.11 19.39 -1.28
C ARG A 164 -18.58 18.72 -0.01
N THR A 165 -18.92 19.31 1.14
CA THR A 165 -18.49 18.82 2.46
C THR A 165 -19.55 17.96 3.16
N SER A 166 -20.72 17.78 2.53
CA SER A 166 -21.81 16.94 3.05
C SER A 166 -22.70 16.47 1.90
N ALA A 167 -23.18 15.24 1.97
CA ALA A 167 -24.16 14.69 1.03
C ALA A 167 -25.48 15.47 1.00
N ASN A 168 -25.84 16.12 2.12
CA ASN A 168 -27.10 16.82 2.32
C ASN A 168 -26.99 18.34 2.07
N SER A 169 -25.87 18.83 1.55
CA SER A 169 -25.64 20.25 1.29
C SER A 169 -25.00 20.48 -0.07
N ASP A 170 -25.48 21.48 -0.79
CA ASP A 170 -24.84 21.95 -2.04
C ASP A 170 -23.70 22.95 -1.77
N LYS A 171 -23.46 23.30 -0.52
CA LYS A 171 -22.33 24.14 -0.12
C LYS A 171 -21.04 23.45 -0.49
N LYS A 172 -20.20 24.16 -1.23
CA LYS A 172 -18.85 23.72 -1.61
C LYS A 172 -17.82 24.61 -0.93
N GLU A 173 -16.72 24.02 -0.52
CA GLU A 173 -15.62 24.71 0.14
C GLU A 173 -14.29 24.29 -0.47
N ARG A 174 -13.34 25.22 -0.50
CA ARG A 174 -11.93 24.93 -0.79
C ARG A 174 -11.31 24.18 0.40
N ILE A 175 -10.20 23.52 0.14
CA ILE A 175 -9.37 22.90 1.17
C ILE A 175 -9.02 23.94 2.27
N PRO A 176 -9.24 23.64 3.57
CA PRO A 176 -8.84 24.53 4.65
C PRO A 176 -7.31 24.77 4.66
N ARG A 177 -6.89 26.00 4.97
CA ARG A 177 -5.46 26.38 4.96
C ARG A 177 -4.58 25.44 5.81
N PHE A 178 -5.05 25.06 7.00
CA PHE A 178 -4.29 24.13 7.85
C PHE A 178 -4.08 22.77 7.19
N TYR A 179 -5.06 22.29 6.43
CA TYR A 179 -4.94 21.00 5.74
C TYR A 179 -4.10 21.12 4.47
N SER A 180 -4.24 22.21 3.70
CA SER A 180 -3.39 22.43 2.53
C SER A 180 -1.91 22.55 2.92
N THR A 181 -1.60 23.26 4.03
CA THR A 181 -0.24 23.34 4.58
C THR A 181 0.29 21.96 4.96
N GLN A 182 -0.49 21.17 5.71
CA GLN A 182 -0.10 19.81 6.08
C GLN A 182 0.13 18.93 4.84
N MET A 183 -0.76 18.98 3.87
CA MET A 183 -0.65 18.20 2.64
C MET A 183 0.64 18.54 1.88
N GLN A 184 1.01 19.82 1.79
CA GLN A 184 2.26 20.23 1.16
C GLN A 184 3.48 19.70 1.92
N VAL A 185 3.47 19.71 3.26
CA VAL A 185 4.53 19.08 4.07
C VAL A 185 4.64 17.58 3.76
N MET A 186 3.50 16.88 3.70
CA MET A 186 3.47 15.45 3.37
C MET A 186 4.03 15.17 1.98
N ILE A 187 3.59 15.92 0.96
CA ILE A 187 4.06 15.78 -0.42
C ILE A 187 5.56 16.03 -0.53
N ASN A 188 6.06 17.08 0.14
CA ASN A 188 7.50 17.38 0.14
C ASN A 188 8.33 16.30 0.84
N ALA A 189 7.76 15.63 1.85
CA ALA A 189 8.42 14.49 2.49
C ALA A 189 8.62 13.31 1.52
N LEU A 190 7.73 13.09 0.55
CA LEU A 190 7.88 12.03 -0.47
C LEU A 190 9.16 12.22 -1.29
N ASN A 191 9.54 13.46 -1.62
CA ASN A 191 10.76 13.76 -2.38
C ASN A 191 12.04 13.38 -1.64
N ARG A 192 11.96 13.16 -0.33
CA ARG A 192 13.08 12.83 0.56
C ARG A 192 12.98 11.42 1.16
N MET A 193 11.94 10.67 0.80
CA MET A 193 11.70 9.34 1.33
C MET A 193 12.68 8.33 0.72
N PRO A 194 13.64 7.79 1.49
CA PRO A 194 14.66 6.91 0.93
C PRO A 194 14.13 5.47 0.76
N LEU A 195 14.76 4.69 -0.09
CA LEU A 195 14.72 3.23 0.01
C LEU A 195 15.40 2.80 1.32
N THR A 196 14.99 1.67 1.87
CA THR A 196 15.64 1.08 3.05
C THR A 196 15.54 -0.43 3.06
N ASP A 197 16.57 -1.08 3.62
CA ASP A 197 16.56 -2.52 3.90
C ASP A 197 15.90 -2.85 5.25
N ASN A 198 15.52 -1.83 6.03
CA ASN A 198 14.75 -2.04 7.24
C ASN A 198 13.39 -2.63 6.89
N LYS A 199 12.93 -3.53 7.75
CA LYS A 199 11.69 -4.24 7.57
C LYS A 199 10.58 -3.65 8.44
N LEU A 200 9.37 -3.79 7.96
CA LEU A 200 8.17 -3.52 8.75
C LEU A 200 8.15 -4.46 9.96
N THR A 201 7.90 -3.90 11.14
CA THR A 201 7.87 -4.71 12.36
C THR A 201 6.71 -5.70 12.33
N GLY A 202 6.94 -6.92 12.79
CA GLY A 202 5.97 -8.02 12.85
C GLY A 202 6.58 -9.34 12.37
N SER A 203 5.87 -10.43 12.56
CA SER A 203 6.28 -11.75 12.09
C SER A 203 6.10 -11.83 10.57
N GLU A 204 7.19 -11.80 9.83
CA GLU A 204 7.18 -11.82 8.35
C GLU A 204 7.05 -13.24 7.79
N GLY A 205 6.61 -13.34 6.54
CA GLY A 205 6.61 -14.58 5.77
C GLY A 205 5.23 -15.14 5.44
N PHE A 206 4.15 -14.47 5.85
CA PHE A 206 2.81 -14.80 5.36
C PHE A 206 2.54 -14.11 4.02
N SER A 207 2.02 -14.87 3.07
CA SER A 207 1.55 -14.36 1.79
C SER A 207 0.15 -14.87 1.46
N VAL A 208 -0.67 -14.03 0.84
CA VAL A 208 -2.01 -14.37 0.32
C VAL A 208 -1.96 -14.44 -1.19
N LEU A 209 -2.34 -15.57 -1.74
CA LEU A 209 -2.43 -15.76 -3.19
C LEU A 209 -3.62 -14.97 -3.74
N MET A 210 -3.39 -14.31 -4.88
CA MET A 210 -4.41 -13.63 -5.68
C MET A 210 -4.32 -14.09 -7.13
N ALA A 211 -5.44 -13.99 -7.86
CA ALA A 211 -5.51 -14.27 -9.29
C ALA A 211 -6.34 -13.19 -10.00
N ASN A 212 -5.99 -12.88 -11.25
CA ASN A 212 -6.76 -11.93 -12.09
C ASN A 212 -8.24 -12.33 -12.21
N SER A 213 -8.53 -13.62 -12.15
CA SER A 213 -9.89 -14.14 -12.18
C SER A 213 -10.80 -13.66 -11.04
N LEU A 214 -10.24 -13.11 -9.96
CA LEU A 214 -11.03 -12.46 -8.90
C LEU A 214 -11.89 -11.31 -9.47
N MET A 215 -11.44 -10.62 -10.50
CA MET A 215 -12.18 -9.53 -11.16
C MET A 215 -13.45 -10.02 -11.88
N PHE A 216 -13.51 -11.26 -12.34
CA PHE A 216 -14.60 -11.75 -13.18
C PHE A 216 -15.29 -13.02 -12.68
N GLN A 217 -14.73 -13.78 -11.75
CA GLN A 217 -15.38 -14.98 -11.20
C GLN A 217 -16.36 -14.71 -10.06
N ARG A 218 -16.64 -13.47 -9.75
CA ARG A 218 -17.66 -13.05 -8.79
C ARG A 218 -18.96 -12.60 -9.44
N PHE A 219 -18.96 -12.36 -10.74
CA PHE A 219 -20.08 -11.75 -11.47
C PHE A 219 -20.42 -12.53 -12.73
N PRO A 220 -21.71 -12.69 -13.01
CA PRO A 220 -22.86 -12.28 -12.18
C PRO A 220 -22.90 -13.06 -10.87
N THR A 221 -23.57 -12.50 -9.86
CA THR A 221 -23.82 -13.17 -8.59
C THR A 221 -24.65 -14.43 -8.85
N HIS A 222 -24.30 -15.54 -8.23
CA HIS A 222 -25.00 -16.80 -8.37
C HIS A 222 -25.81 -17.12 -7.11
N ASN A 223 -27.02 -17.64 -7.29
CA ASN A 223 -27.83 -18.10 -6.17
C ASN A 223 -27.15 -19.24 -5.42
N GLY A 224 -27.11 -19.13 -4.11
CA GLY A 224 -26.56 -20.17 -3.23
C GLY A 224 -25.07 -20.03 -2.88
N TYR A 225 -24.38 -19.03 -3.42
CA TYR A 225 -23.02 -18.71 -2.99
C TYR A 225 -22.81 -17.18 -2.96
N GLU A 226 -22.53 -16.67 -1.79
CA GLU A 226 -22.27 -15.24 -1.58
C GLU A 226 -20.84 -15.02 -1.08
N ASP A 227 -20.22 -13.96 -1.59
CA ASP A 227 -18.93 -13.44 -1.15
C ASP A 227 -19.04 -11.92 -0.95
N PRO A 228 -19.68 -11.48 0.15
CA PRO A 228 -19.93 -10.07 0.38
C PRO A 228 -18.63 -9.32 0.62
N GLN A 229 -18.45 -8.21 -0.10
CA GLN A 229 -17.30 -7.31 0.08
C GLN A 229 -15.93 -8.02 0.00
N LEU A 230 -15.74 -8.93 -0.94
CA LEU A 230 -14.51 -9.74 -1.08
C LEU A 230 -14.13 -10.54 0.20
N ALA A 231 -15.13 -11.03 0.94
CA ALA A 231 -14.89 -11.68 2.22
C ALA A 231 -13.96 -12.90 2.13
N ASN A 232 -13.90 -13.60 1.00
CA ASN A 232 -12.94 -14.69 0.80
C ASN A 232 -11.49 -14.18 0.71
N PHE A 233 -11.25 -13.04 0.09
CA PHE A 233 -9.92 -12.42 0.07
C PHE A 233 -9.56 -11.84 1.44
N TYR A 234 -10.43 -11.01 2.01
CA TYR A 234 -10.19 -10.40 3.31
C TYR A 234 -10.12 -11.42 4.44
N GLY A 235 -10.82 -12.54 4.34
CA GLY A 235 -10.76 -13.64 5.31
C GLY A 235 -9.39 -14.31 5.39
N GLN A 236 -8.60 -14.28 4.31
CA GLN A 236 -7.21 -14.74 4.37
C GLN A 236 -6.26 -13.67 4.95
N ALA A 237 -6.51 -12.39 4.68
CA ALA A 237 -5.57 -11.32 4.98
C ALA A 237 -5.82 -10.65 6.34
N LEU A 238 -7.07 -10.26 6.65
CA LEU A 238 -7.39 -9.44 7.82
C LEU A 238 -7.13 -10.13 9.17
N PRO A 239 -7.38 -11.43 9.36
CA PRO A 239 -7.09 -12.07 10.63
C PRO A 239 -5.66 -11.86 11.13
N LEU A 240 -4.70 -11.89 10.22
CA LEU A 240 -3.29 -11.66 10.52
C LEU A 240 -2.93 -10.17 10.52
N LEU A 241 -3.37 -9.43 9.50
CA LEU A 241 -3.05 -8.01 9.35
C LEU A 241 -3.55 -7.18 10.52
N LYS A 242 -4.79 -7.44 10.99
CA LYS A 242 -5.39 -6.79 12.17
C LYS A 242 -4.66 -7.11 13.48
N ARG A 243 -3.75 -8.07 13.45
CA ARG A 243 -2.92 -8.46 14.60
C ARG A 243 -1.43 -8.15 14.39
N GLY A 244 -1.15 -7.14 13.53
CA GLY A 244 0.21 -6.63 13.34
C GLY A 244 1.18 -7.60 12.65
N VAL A 245 0.65 -8.57 11.90
CA VAL A 245 1.43 -9.45 11.04
C VAL A 245 1.43 -8.87 9.63
N PRO A 246 2.58 -8.47 9.08
CA PRO A 246 2.63 -7.96 7.72
C PRO A 246 2.34 -9.07 6.72
N VAL A 247 1.20 -8.96 6.05
CA VAL A 247 0.75 -9.91 5.03
C VAL A 247 1.13 -9.36 3.67
N LYS A 248 1.87 -10.15 2.88
CA LYS A 248 2.13 -9.86 1.46
C LYS A 248 1.05 -10.49 0.59
N THR A 249 0.79 -9.92 -0.57
CA THR A 249 0.02 -10.57 -1.62
C THR A 249 0.96 -11.21 -2.63
N VAL A 250 0.52 -12.27 -3.30
CA VAL A 250 1.25 -12.95 -4.38
C VAL A 250 0.29 -13.18 -5.53
N HIS A 251 0.64 -12.65 -6.71
CA HIS A 251 -0.14 -12.90 -7.91
C HIS A 251 0.21 -14.25 -8.52
N ILE A 252 -0.81 -15.09 -8.74
CA ILE A 252 -0.64 -16.43 -9.31
C ILE A 252 -0.01 -16.36 -10.72
N GLU A 253 -0.30 -15.31 -11.46
CA GLU A 253 0.24 -15.05 -12.79
C GLU A 253 1.76 -14.80 -12.78
N ASN A 254 2.34 -14.48 -11.62
CA ASN A 254 3.76 -14.21 -11.45
C ASN A 254 4.56 -15.38 -10.87
N LEU A 255 3.95 -16.53 -10.60
CA LEU A 255 4.62 -17.67 -9.97
C LEU A 255 5.78 -18.27 -10.80
N GLY A 256 5.84 -17.97 -12.08
CA GLY A 256 6.99 -18.30 -12.93
C GLY A 256 8.26 -17.53 -12.61
N TYR A 257 8.16 -16.39 -11.91
CA TYR A 257 9.31 -15.61 -11.46
C TYR A 257 9.82 -16.16 -10.12
N LYS A 258 11.13 -16.35 -10.03
CA LYS A 258 11.80 -16.89 -8.84
C LYS A 258 11.52 -16.04 -7.58
N GLU A 259 11.40 -14.75 -7.75
CA GLU A 259 11.22 -13.75 -6.70
C GLU A 259 9.81 -13.74 -6.11
N ALA A 260 8.82 -14.28 -6.83
CA ALA A 260 7.40 -14.20 -6.42
C ALA A 260 7.14 -14.80 -5.02
N LEU A 261 7.79 -15.92 -4.69
CA LEU A 261 7.66 -16.61 -3.40
C LEU A 261 8.94 -16.57 -2.56
N ALA A 262 9.94 -15.73 -2.90
CA ALA A 262 11.25 -15.75 -2.26
C ALA A 262 11.18 -15.54 -0.73
N ASP A 263 10.35 -14.61 -0.27
CA ASP A 263 10.19 -14.26 1.14
C ASP A 263 9.00 -14.98 1.82
N THR A 264 8.30 -15.83 1.09
CA THR A 264 7.12 -16.53 1.59
C THR A 264 7.53 -17.78 2.38
N LYS A 265 7.01 -17.90 3.61
CA LYS A 265 7.16 -19.08 4.48
C LYS A 265 5.86 -19.88 4.54
N VAL A 266 4.74 -19.16 4.66
CA VAL A 266 3.39 -19.72 4.67
C VAL A 266 2.57 -19.01 3.58
N LEU A 267 2.11 -19.78 2.61
CA LEU A 267 1.24 -19.29 1.54
C LEU A 267 -0.22 -19.64 1.90
N LEU A 268 -1.04 -18.60 2.04
CA LEU A 268 -2.48 -18.71 2.22
C LEU A 268 -3.14 -18.66 0.84
N MET A 269 -3.93 -19.66 0.51
CA MET A 269 -4.64 -19.67 -0.77
C MET A 269 -6.04 -20.23 -0.68
N THR A 270 -6.87 -19.76 -1.57
CA THR A 270 -8.20 -20.29 -1.85
C THR A 270 -8.50 -20.17 -3.34
N TYR A 271 -9.35 -21.07 -3.84
CA TYR A 271 -9.96 -20.94 -5.15
C TYR A 271 -11.44 -20.52 -5.08
N ALA A 272 -11.91 -20.12 -3.91
CA ALA A 272 -13.23 -19.51 -3.77
C ALA A 272 -13.28 -18.17 -4.51
N ASN A 273 -14.08 -18.09 -5.57
CA ASN A 273 -14.23 -16.93 -6.46
C ASN A 273 -12.97 -16.44 -7.18
N MET A 274 -11.89 -17.20 -7.18
CA MET A 274 -10.74 -16.93 -8.02
C MET A 274 -10.02 -18.24 -8.36
N LYS A 275 -9.55 -18.38 -9.60
CA LYS A 275 -8.93 -19.60 -10.10
C LYS A 275 -7.80 -19.24 -11.05
N PRO A 276 -6.77 -20.08 -11.17
CA PRO A 276 -5.67 -19.82 -12.11
C PRO A 276 -6.17 -19.87 -13.55
N LEU A 277 -5.68 -18.96 -14.38
CA LEU A 277 -5.99 -18.93 -15.82
C LEU A 277 -5.26 -20.03 -16.59
N GLU A 278 -4.17 -20.55 -16.03
CA GLU A 278 -3.31 -21.57 -16.65
C GLU A 278 -2.88 -22.62 -15.62
N SER A 279 -2.63 -23.82 -16.06
CA SER A 279 -2.27 -24.96 -15.20
C SER A 279 -0.85 -24.89 -14.61
N GLU A 280 0.06 -24.17 -15.30
CA GLU A 280 1.47 -24.05 -14.90
C GLU A 280 1.68 -23.50 -13.50
N ALA A 281 0.81 -22.63 -13.04
CA ALA A 281 0.85 -22.10 -11.68
C ALA A 281 0.93 -23.20 -10.62
N HIS A 282 0.28 -24.34 -10.86
CA HIS A 282 0.25 -25.46 -9.92
C HIS A 282 1.61 -26.17 -9.79
N SER A 283 2.37 -26.27 -10.88
CA SER A 283 3.72 -26.84 -10.82
C SER A 283 4.65 -25.94 -10.00
N HIS A 284 4.54 -24.62 -10.13
CA HIS A 284 5.33 -23.66 -9.35
C HIS A 284 5.01 -23.74 -7.87
N ILE A 285 3.72 -23.83 -7.51
CA ILE A 285 3.28 -24.02 -6.11
C ILE A 285 3.81 -25.34 -5.55
N ALA A 286 3.62 -26.44 -6.29
CA ALA A 286 4.08 -27.76 -5.87
C ALA A 286 5.61 -27.79 -5.68
N ASP A 287 6.38 -27.22 -6.59
CA ASP A 287 7.84 -27.13 -6.49
C ASP A 287 8.29 -26.29 -5.28
N TRP A 288 7.59 -25.20 -4.99
CA TRP A 288 7.87 -24.36 -3.83
C TRP A 288 7.59 -25.12 -2.52
N VAL A 289 6.46 -25.82 -2.41
CA VAL A 289 6.15 -26.67 -1.26
C VAL A 289 7.19 -27.78 -1.11
N LYS A 290 7.53 -28.48 -2.21
CA LYS A 290 8.54 -29.56 -2.21
C LYS A 290 9.88 -29.12 -1.66
N LYS A 291 10.26 -27.84 -1.84
CA LYS A 291 11.49 -27.25 -1.32
C LYS A 291 11.42 -26.81 0.15
N GLY A 292 10.26 -26.88 0.78
CA GLY A 292 10.07 -26.56 2.21
C GLY A 292 9.03 -25.48 2.51
N GLY A 293 8.30 -24.99 1.51
CA GLY A 293 7.19 -24.08 1.71
C GLY A 293 6.02 -24.71 2.45
N VAL A 294 5.25 -23.92 3.17
CA VAL A 294 4.03 -24.34 3.85
C VAL A 294 2.83 -23.74 3.16
N LEU A 295 1.97 -24.57 2.60
CA LEU A 295 0.73 -24.17 1.95
C LEU A 295 -0.45 -24.39 2.90
N ILE A 296 -1.26 -23.37 3.15
CA ILE A 296 -2.58 -23.49 3.76
C ILE A 296 -3.62 -23.23 2.66
N TYR A 297 -4.28 -24.28 2.23
CA TYR A 297 -5.40 -24.20 1.31
C TYR A 297 -6.72 -24.19 2.08
N SER A 298 -7.45 -23.08 2.00
CA SER A 298 -8.77 -22.93 2.63
C SER A 298 -9.85 -22.87 1.55
N GLY A 299 -10.76 -23.83 1.53
CA GLY A 299 -11.85 -23.81 0.57
C GLY A 299 -12.69 -25.07 0.57
N THR A 300 -13.99 -24.89 0.39
CA THR A 300 -14.96 -25.98 0.20
C THR A 300 -14.99 -26.47 -1.25
N ASP A 301 -14.48 -25.67 -2.19
CA ASP A 301 -14.53 -25.88 -3.65
C ASP A 301 -15.98 -26.01 -4.18
N ASN A 302 -16.91 -25.27 -3.58
CA ASN A 302 -18.35 -25.33 -3.90
C ASN A 302 -18.87 -24.05 -4.57
N ASP A 303 -18.02 -23.07 -4.87
CA ASP A 303 -18.50 -21.89 -5.61
C ASP A 303 -18.93 -22.27 -7.04
N PRO A 304 -19.89 -21.54 -7.63
CA PRO A 304 -20.50 -21.93 -8.90
C PRO A 304 -19.53 -21.93 -10.09
N PHE A 305 -18.38 -21.30 -9.97
CA PHE A 305 -17.38 -21.23 -11.04
C PHE A 305 -16.47 -22.47 -11.13
N GLN A 306 -16.61 -23.45 -10.21
CA GLN A 306 -15.90 -24.73 -10.32
C GLN A 306 -16.28 -25.49 -11.59
N ASN A 307 -17.54 -25.37 -12.03
CA ASN A 307 -18.12 -26.12 -13.13
C ASN A 307 -18.13 -25.37 -14.47
N VAL A 308 -17.52 -24.18 -14.55
CA VAL A 308 -17.38 -23.48 -15.84
C VAL A 308 -16.41 -24.24 -16.75
N ARG A 309 -16.61 -24.09 -18.06
CA ARG A 309 -15.75 -24.74 -19.05
C ARG A 309 -14.42 -23.99 -19.16
N GLU A 310 -13.38 -24.58 -18.56
CA GLU A 310 -12.05 -23.97 -18.46
C GLU A 310 -10.95 -25.03 -18.65
N TRP A 311 -9.69 -24.65 -18.57
CA TRP A 311 -8.54 -25.52 -18.82
C TRP A 311 -8.57 -26.80 -17.96
N TRP A 312 -9.08 -26.76 -16.72
CA TRP A 312 -9.08 -27.94 -15.81
C TRP A 312 -10.07 -29.02 -16.22
N ASN A 313 -11.05 -28.72 -17.07
CA ASN A 313 -12.06 -29.67 -17.54
C ASN A 313 -12.21 -29.72 -19.07
N THR A 314 -11.23 -29.18 -19.82
CA THR A 314 -11.16 -29.19 -21.28
C THR A 314 -9.79 -29.63 -21.78
N ASN A 315 -9.61 -29.79 -23.10
CA ASN A 315 -8.33 -30.05 -23.75
C ASN A 315 -7.56 -31.28 -23.15
N GLY A 316 -8.29 -32.33 -22.79
CA GLY A 316 -7.73 -33.56 -22.22
C GLY A 316 -7.67 -33.58 -20.69
N HIS A 317 -7.96 -32.48 -20.03
CA HIS A 317 -8.16 -32.45 -18.56
C HIS A 317 -9.61 -32.80 -18.20
N ASN A 318 -9.79 -33.49 -17.11
CA ASN A 318 -11.12 -33.90 -16.60
C ASN A 318 -11.18 -33.77 -15.07
N TYR A 319 -10.76 -32.61 -14.56
CA TYR A 319 -10.83 -32.32 -13.13
C TYR A 319 -12.15 -31.67 -12.77
N ALA A 320 -12.74 -32.06 -11.66
CA ALA A 320 -13.97 -31.44 -11.15
C ALA A 320 -13.72 -30.00 -10.69
N THR A 321 -12.50 -29.70 -10.19
CA THR A 321 -12.08 -28.40 -9.70
C THR A 321 -10.63 -28.14 -10.07
N PRO A 322 -10.17 -26.89 -10.22
CA PRO A 322 -8.76 -26.60 -10.44
C PRO A 322 -7.87 -27.05 -9.26
N SER A 323 -8.41 -27.04 -8.02
CA SER A 323 -7.71 -27.52 -6.85
C SER A 323 -7.39 -29.02 -6.92
N ALA A 324 -8.23 -29.84 -7.57
CA ALA A 324 -7.96 -31.25 -7.78
C ALA A 324 -6.66 -31.48 -8.56
N HIS A 325 -6.40 -30.68 -9.61
CA HIS A 325 -5.15 -30.73 -10.35
C HIS A 325 -3.96 -30.28 -9.49
N LEU A 326 -4.12 -29.23 -8.66
CA LEU A 326 -3.06 -28.79 -7.73
C LEU A 326 -2.68 -29.92 -6.76
N PHE A 327 -3.66 -30.57 -6.18
CA PHE A 327 -3.43 -31.66 -5.22
C PHE A 327 -2.77 -32.88 -5.87
N GLU A 328 -3.16 -33.21 -7.08
CA GLU A 328 -2.53 -34.30 -7.85
C GLU A 328 -1.05 -34.01 -8.12
N GLN A 329 -0.66 -32.76 -8.44
CA GLN A 329 0.74 -32.36 -8.60
C GLN A 329 1.59 -32.61 -7.34
N MET A 330 0.95 -32.66 -6.17
CA MET A 330 1.58 -32.95 -4.88
C MET A 330 1.34 -34.40 -4.42
N GLY A 331 0.82 -35.27 -5.29
CA GLY A 331 0.58 -36.68 -4.97
C GLY A 331 -0.56 -36.88 -3.97
N LEU A 332 -1.46 -35.93 -3.83
CA LEU A 332 -2.63 -36.04 -2.96
C LEU A 332 -3.85 -36.51 -3.76
N PRO A 333 -4.90 -37.05 -3.09
CA PRO A 333 -6.18 -37.28 -3.74
C PRO A 333 -6.74 -36.01 -4.38
N ALA A 334 -7.56 -36.15 -5.41
CA ALA A 334 -8.20 -34.98 -6.08
C ALA A 334 -9.03 -34.11 -5.12
N ARG A 335 -9.58 -34.70 -4.07
CA ARG A 335 -10.27 -34.00 -2.98
C ARG A 335 -9.76 -34.54 -1.63
N PRO A 336 -8.59 -34.05 -1.16
CA PRO A 336 -8.08 -34.48 0.12
C PRO A 336 -9.00 -34.02 1.24
N GLU A 337 -9.08 -34.83 2.30
CA GLU A 337 -9.78 -34.45 3.52
C GLU A 337 -9.05 -33.30 4.24
N GLN A 338 -9.74 -32.66 5.18
CA GLN A 338 -9.11 -31.69 6.07
C GLN A 338 -7.98 -32.34 6.85
N GLY A 339 -6.81 -31.71 6.87
CA GLY A 339 -5.63 -32.24 7.54
C GLY A 339 -4.32 -31.74 7.00
N GLU A 340 -3.23 -32.32 7.48
CA GLU A 340 -1.87 -31.99 7.11
C GLU A 340 -1.23 -33.11 6.31
N TYR A 341 -0.57 -32.74 5.22
CA TYR A 341 0.08 -33.68 4.32
C TYR A 341 1.52 -33.24 4.09
N SER A 342 2.46 -34.15 4.15
CA SER A 342 3.85 -33.89 3.80
C SER A 342 4.04 -34.00 2.30
N TYR A 343 4.76 -33.03 1.71
CA TYR A 343 5.18 -33.09 0.32
C TYR A 343 6.62 -32.57 0.17
N GLY A 344 7.54 -33.47 -0.15
CA GLY A 344 8.97 -33.15 -0.16
C GLY A 344 9.45 -32.71 1.23
N LYS A 345 9.98 -31.49 1.32
CA LYS A 345 10.41 -30.88 2.59
C LYS A 345 9.33 -29.97 3.21
N GLY A 346 8.23 -29.73 2.51
CA GLY A 346 7.18 -28.82 2.92
C GLY A 346 5.93 -29.53 3.43
N THR A 347 4.91 -28.73 3.69
CA THR A 347 3.63 -29.16 4.25
C THR A 347 2.48 -28.54 3.46
N VAL A 348 1.46 -29.34 3.19
CA VAL A 348 0.16 -28.89 2.65
C VAL A 348 -0.87 -29.07 3.76
N CYS A 349 -1.46 -27.99 4.21
CA CYS A 349 -2.54 -27.99 5.17
C CYS A 349 -3.85 -27.69 4.46
N ILE A 350 -4.80 -28.61 4.50
CA ILE A 350 -6.12 -28.48 3.88
C ILE A 350 -7.15 -28.11 4.94
N VAL A 351 -7.84 -26.99 4.71
CA VAL A 351 -8.94 -26.49 5.52
C VAL A 351 -10.20 -26.45 4.66
N ARG A 352 -11.22 -27.23 5.03
CA ARG A 352 -12.49 -27.33 4.28
C ARG A 352 -13.51 -26.29 4.73
N THR A 353 -13.04 -25.03 4.85
CA THR A 353 -13.84 -23.86 5.17
C THR A 353 -13.45 -22.74 4.19
N ASP A 354 -14.40 -22.02 3.67
CA ASP A 354 -14.13 -20.86 2.83
C ASP A 354 -13.64 -19.69 3.70
N PRO A 355 -12.59 -18.94 3.28
CA PRO A 355 -12.02 -17.88 4.11
C PRO A 355 -13.00 -16.79 4.53
N LYS A 356 -14.07 -16.56 3.80
CA LYS A 356 -15.13 -15.60 4.18
C LYS A 356 -15.69 -15.88 5.58
N ASP A 357 -15.74 -17.14 5.99
CA ASP A 357 -16.29 -17.53 7.30
C ASP A 357 -15.41 -17.05 8.47
N TYR A 358 -14.13 -16.79 8.21
CA TYR A 358 -13.21 -16.23 9.21
C TYR A 358 -13.53 -14.78 9.59
N VAL A 359 -14.21 -14.03 8.73
CA VAL A 359 -14.46 -12.60 8.94
C VAL A 359 -15.93 -12.22 9.06
N LEU A 360 -16.84 -13.06 8.54
CA LEU A 360 -18.28 -12.81 8.57
C LEU A 360 -18.91 -13.03 9.95
N HIS A 361 -18.22 -13.72 10.87
CA HIS A 361 -18.73 -14.07 12.20
C HIS A 361 -17.77 -13.57 13.28
N GLU A 362 -18.31 -13.15 14.42
CA GLU A 362 -17.52 -12.81 15.61
C GLU A 362 -16.69 -14.03 16.06
N GLY A 363 -15.37 -13.82 16.21
CA GLY A 363 -14.44 -14.90 16.57
C GLY A 363 -14.30 -16.02 15.54
N GLY A 364 -14.76 -15.82 14.30
CA GLY A 364 -14.71 -16.81 13.22
C GLY A 364 -13.28 -17.20 12.79
N ASP A 365 -12.30 -16.35 13.08
CA ASP A 365 -10.89 -16.57 12.73
C ASP A 365 -10.07 -17.35 13.79
N LYS A 366 -10.66 -17.72 14.91
CA LYS A 366 -9.95 -18.33 16.05
C LYS A 366 -9.17 -19.59 15.69
N ASP A 367 -9.84 -20.53 15.04
CA ASP A 367 -9.22 -21.81 14.66
C ASP A 367 -8.18 -21.60 13.54
N PHE A 368 -8.47 -20.68 12.63
CA PHE A 368 -7.52 -20.30 11.58
C PHE A 368 -6.24 -19.68 12.16
N LEU A 369 -6.33 -18.79 13.13
CA LEU A 369 -5.16 -18.17 13.78
C LEU A 369 -4.32 -19.20 14.54
N TYR A 370 -4.96 -20.14 15.25
CA TYR A 370 -4.26 -21.24 15.91
C TYR A 370 -3.51 -22.11 14.90
N LEU A 371 -4.17 -22.45 13.79
CA LEU A 371 -3.57 -23.20 12.70
C LEU A 371 -2.41 -22.44 12.05
N ALA A 372 -2.60 -21.17 11.72
CA ALA A 372 -1.59 -20.34 11.10
C ALA A 372 -0.34 -20.22 11.99
N ALA A 373 -0.51 -20.02 13.30
CA ALA A 373 0.59 -20.00 14.26
C ALA A 373 1.36 -21.32 14.26
N ARG A 374 0.66 -22.43 14.33
CA ARG A 374 1.29 -23.75 14.33
C ARG A 374 2.04 -24.04 13.02
N MET A 375 1.44 -23.71 11.87
CA MET A 375 2.08 -23.87 10.56
C MET A 375 3.33 -23.00 10.44
N TYR A 376 3.26 -21.77 10.91
CA TYR A 376 4.38 -20.83 10.90
C TYR A 376 5.53 -21.28 11.80
N GLU A 377 5.22 -21.65 13.05
CA GLU A 377 6.22 -21.98 14.07
C GLU A 377 6.82 -23.37 13.88
N GLN A 378 5.99 -24.39 13.65
CA GLN A 378 6.42 -25.79 13.66
C GLN A 378 6.79 -26.30 12.28
N ASN A 379 5.99 -25.99 11.25
CA ASN A 379 6.18 -26.53 9.91
C ASN A 379 7.11 -25.65 9.06
N ALA A 380 6.86 -24.35 9.00
CA ALA A 380 7.73 -23.40 8.30
C ALA A 380 9.01 -23.06 9.09
N LYS A 381 9.03 -23.32 10.41
CA LYS A 381 10.15 -23.01 11.33
C LYS A 381 10.58 -21.55 11.22
N ALA A 382 9.61 -20.67 11.08
CA ALA A 382 9.84 -19.24 10.82
C ALA A 382 10.04 -18.40 12.11
N GLY A 383 10.09 -19.05 13.28
CA GLY A 383 10.17 -18.43 14.59
C GLY A 383 8.81 -18.42 15.29
N LYS A 384 8.68 -17.63 16.35
CA LYS A 384 7.41 -17.45 17.06
C LYS A 384 6.53 -16.44 16.32
N LEU A 385 5.25 -16.76 16.15
CA LEU A 385 4.27 -15.82 15.63
C LEU A 385 3.85 -14.87 16.75
N GLU A 386 4.15 -13.60 16.57
CA GLU A 386 3.82 -12.56 17.54
C GLU A 386 2.68 -11.68 17.02
N PHE A 387 1.67 -11.50 17.86
CA PHE A 387 0.56 -10.60 17.60
C PHE A 387 0.73 -9.29 18.36
N LYS A 388 0.44 -8.19 17.70
CA LYS A 388 0.48 -6.83 18.24
C LYS A 388 -0.54 -5.96 17.50
N ASN A 389 -0.79 -4.77 18.04
CA ASN A 389 -1.79 -3.86 17.47
C ASN A 389 -1.18 -2.75 16.59
N ASN A 390 0.07 -2.91 16.14
CA ASN A 390 0.72 -1.82 15.40
C ASN A 390 1.71 -2.32 14.36
N PHE A 391 1.98 -1.43 13.41
CA PHE A 391 3.12 -1.51 12.48
C PHE A 391 4.04 -0.33 12.73
N TYR A 392 5.34 -0.57 12.62
CA TYR A 392 6.37 0.45 12.71
C TYR A 392 7.47 0.15 11.69
N LEU A 393 7.94 1.23 11.02
CA LEU A 393 9.06 1.17 10.08
C LEU A 393 9.94 2.40 10.29
N GLN A 394 11.23 2.17 10.53
CA GLN A 394 12.23 3.22 10.44
C GLN A 394 12.73 3.30 8.98
N ARG A 395 12.57 4.47 8.37
CA ARG A 395 12.91 4.70 6.96
C ARG A 395 13.78 5.94 6.82
N GLY A 396 15.10 5.74 6.77
CA GLY A 396 16.07 6.84 6.87
C GLY A 396 15.89 7.65 8.16
N ASP A 397 15.63 8.93 8.01
CA ASP A 397 15.39 9.84 9.13
C ASP A 397 13.94 9.81 9.63
N TYR A 398 13.06 9.03 9.00
CA TYR A 398 11.64 8.99 9.32
C TYR A 398 11.28 7.77 10.17
N ASP A 399 10.36 7.99 11.11
CA ASP A 399 9.62 6.96 11.84
C ASP A 399 8.17 6.95 11.33
N LEU A 400 7.75 5.80 10.85
CA LEU A 400 6.41 5.55 10.33
C LEU A 400 5.70 4.58 11.26
N ALA A 401 4.49 4.89 11.67
CA ALA A 401 3.71 4.00 12.51
C ALA A 401 2.23 4.02 12.14
N ALA A 402 1.57 2.88 12.33
CA ALA A 402 0.12 2.75 12.29
C ALA A 402 -0.33 1.89 13.45
N VAL A 403 -1.26 2.37 14.26
CA VAL A 403 -1.86 1.62 15.37
C VAL A 403 -3.26 1.21 14.99
N LEU A 404 -3.53 -0.09 15.07
CA LEU A 404 -4.74 -0.71 14.56
C LEU A 404 -5.86 -0.67 15.59
N GLU A 405 -7.07 -0.33 15.14
CA GLU A 405 -8.31 -0.59 15.89
C GLU A 405 -8.70 -2.08 15.73
N GLU A 406 -9.63 -2.57 16.52
CA GLU A 406 -10.14 -3.95 16.44
C GLU A 406 -8.99 -4.97 16.39
N SER A 407 -7.98 -4.82 17.25
CA SER A 407 -6.78 -5.63 17.29
C SER A 407 -6.65 -6.37 18.64
N VAL A 408 -5.45 -6.86 18.96
CA VAL A 408 -5.19 -7.63 20.20
C VAL A 408 -5.16 -6.77 21.46
N SER A 409 -5.03 -5.46 21.33
CA SER A 409 -5.13 -4.50 22.43
C SER A 409 -5.48 -3.11 21.91
N ASP A 410 -5.96 -2.25 22.81
CA ASP A 410 -6.19 -0.83 22.58
C ASP A 410 -5.06 0.05 23.16
N GLU A 411 -3.90 -0.55 23.46
CA GLU A 411 -2.75 0.18 23.97
C GLU A 411 -2.12 1.04 22.88
N PRO A 412 -1.82 2.30 23.17
CA PRO A 412 -1.13 3.15 22.21
C PRO A 412 0.32 2.71 22.00
N PHE A 413 0.83 2.99 20.82
CA PHE A 413 2.24 2.83 20.50
C PHE A 413 2.98 4.16 20.72
N THR A 414 4.18 4.11 21.25
CA THR A 414 4.99 5.31 21.54
C THR A 414 6.31 5.26 20.77
N VAL A 415 6.63 6.36 20.09
CA VAL A 415 7.93 6.57 19.44
C VAL A 415 8.70 7.61 20.24
N GLU A 416 9.92 7.28 20.64
CA GLU A 416 10.82 8.15 21.41
C GLU A 416 11.86 8.80 20.48
N GLY A 417 12.29 10.03 20.82
CA GLY A 417 13.34 10.77 20.11
C GLY A 417 13.03 12.26 19.96
N CYS A 418 13.90 13.00 19.28
CA CYS A 418 13.62 14.38 18.91
C CYS A 418 12.82 14.41 17.60
N LEU A 419 11.49 14.39 17.71
CA LEU A 419 10.56 14.08 16.63
C LEU A 419 9.82 15.33 16.14
N ILE A 420 9.84 15.60 14.84
CA ILE A 420 8.96 16.57 14.17
C ILE A 420 7.77 15.79 13.60
N ASP A 421 6.55 16.13 14.04
CA ASP A 421 5.31 15.53 13.52
C ASP A 421 4.92 16.18 12.19
N LEU A 422 5.01 15.42 11.10
CA LEU A 422 4.71 15.92 9.75
C LEU A 422 3.21 15.84 9.42
N PHE A 423 2.41 15.23 10.28
CA PHE A 423 0.95 15.26 10.18
C PHE A 423 0.32 16.44 10.92
N ASP A 424 1.14 17.26 11.58
CA ASP A 424 0.69 18.52 12.18
C ASP A 424 1.23 19.72 11.39
N PRO A 425 0.37 20.60 10.83
CA PRO A 425 0.79 21.75 10.04
C PRO A 425 1.63 22.77 10.83
N LYS A 426 1.71 22.65 12.16
CA LYS A 426 2.57 23.48 13.03
C LYS A 426 3.98 22.91 13.20
N LEU A 427 4.25 21.73 12.67
CA LEU A 427 5.52 21.02 12.82
C LEU A 427 6.06 21.03 14.27
N PRO A 428 5.29 20.58 15.26
CA PRO A 428 5.73 20.57 16.66
C PRO A 428 6.88 19.59 16.84
N ILE A 429 7.67 19.80 17.88
CA ILE A 429 8.74 18.87 18.29
C ILE A 429 8.32 18.17 19.56
N TYR A 430 8.43 16.85 19.54
CA TYR A 430 8.18 15.98 20.66
C TYR A 430 9.45 15.23 21.07
N THR A 431 9.61 14.96 22.35
CA THR A 431 10.60 13.98 22.86
C THR A 431 10.03 12.57 22.82
N SER A 432 8.71 12.47 22.78
CA SER A 432 7.95 11.23 22.73
C SER A 432 6.61 11.49 22.05
N LYS A 433 6.24 10.68 21.08
CA LYS A 433 4.93 10.75 20.41
C LYS A 433 4.13 9.49 20.69
N ARG A 434 2.99 9.67 21.35
CA ARG A 434 1.99 8.63 21.57
C ARG A 434 1.02 8.60 20.38
N ILE A 435 0.76 7.41 19.85
CA ILE A 435 -0.11 7.15 18.70
C ILE A 435 -1.20 6.19 19.18
N ASN A 436 -2.46 6.62 19.14
CA ASN A 436 -3.58 5.83 19.64
C ASN A 436 -4.10 4.86 18.57
N PRO A 437 -4.89 3.83 18.95
CA PRO A 437 -5.59 2.98 17.99
C PRO A 437 -6.38 3.80 16.95
N GLY A 438 -6.25 3.42 15.67
CA GLY A 438 -6.83 4.13 14.53
C GLY A 438 -6.04 5.35 14.05
N GLU A 439 -4.92 5.68 14.68
CA GLU A 439 -4.04 6.77 14.27
C GLU A 439 -2.79 6.27 13.55
N GLN A 440 -2.22 7.14 12.72
CA GLN A 440 -0.97 6.95 12.01
C GLN A 440 0.00 8.08 12.35
N ALA A 441 1.29 7.85 12.12
CA ALA A 441 2.33 8.85 12.35
C ALA A 441 3.36 8.84 11.21
N LEU A 442 3.75 10.05 10.81
CA LEU A 442 4.90 10.34 9.98
C LEU A 442 5.77 11.33 10.74
N LEU A 443 6.85 10.83 11.33
CA LEU A 443 7.72 11.59 12.22
C LEU A 443 9.11 11.70 11.62
N LEU A 444 9.67 12.92 11.53
CA LEU A 444 11.08 13.10 11.21
C LEU A 444 11.89 13.15 12.50
N ASN A 445 12.82 12.24 12.67
CA ASN A 445 13.68 12.17 13.84
C ASN A 445 14.97 12.98 13.62
N VAL A 446 15.04 14.13 14.24
CA VAL A 446 16.17 15.08 14.10
C VAL A 446 17.50 14.47 14.55
N GLU A 447 17.47 13.48 15.45
CA GLU A 447 18.68 12.82 15.94
C GLU A 447 19.38 11.99 14.88
N ARG A 448 18.65 11.52 13.88
CA ARG A 448 19.16 10.70 12.76
C ARG A 448 19.59 11.54 11.56
N VAL A 449 19.16 12.79 11.49
CA VAL A 449 19.48 13.65 10.34
C VAL A 449 21.01 13.78 10.16
N ALA A 450 21.48 13.43 8.97
CA ALA A 450 22.88 13.57 8.62
C ALA A 450 23.29 15.04 8.52
N GLY A 451 24.52 15.36 8.91
CA GLY A 451 25.06 16.71 8.75
C GLY A 451 24.49 17.74 9.71
N LYS A 452 24.15 17.36 10.95
CA LYS A 452 23.59 18.23 12.00
C LYS A 452 24.30 19.60 12.20
N LYS A 453 25.49 19.79 11.67
CA LYS A 453 26.21 21.07 11.68
C LYS A 453 25.99 21.91 10.43
N LYS A 454 25.34 21.36 9.39
CA LYS A 454 25.03 22.08 8.16
C LYS A 454 23.60 22.61 8.20
N PRO A 455 23.40 23.91 7.92
CA PRO A 455 22.04 24.44 7.86
C PRO A 455 21.27 23.79 6.71
N GLN A 456 20.02 23.40 6.97
CA GLN A 456 19.14 22.75 6.00
C GLN A 456 17.68 22.83 6.45
N VAL A 457 16.76 22.82 5.50
CA VAL A 457 15.33 22.67 5.77
C VAL A 457 15.06 21.20 6.06
N LEU A 458 14.46 20.87 7.21
CA LEU A 458 14.10 19.51 7.60
C LEU A 458 12.71 19.12 7.11
N ALA A 459 11.75 20.01 7.25
CA ALA A 459 10.38 19.84 6.82
C ALA A 459 9.82 21.19 6.37
N SER A 460 9.04 21.20 5.31
CA SER A 460 8.50 22.43 4.72
C SER A 460 7.22 22.18 3.95
N ALA A 461 6.33 23.18 3.96
CA ALA A 461 5.18 23.26 3.08
C ALA A 461 5.50 23.93 1.72
N SER A 462 6.78 24.06 1.37
CA SER A 462 7.26 24.53 0.08
C SER A 462 8.40 23.67 -0.45
N ARG A 463 8.62 23.72 -1.75
CA ARG A 463 9.85 23.23 -2.37
C ARG A 463 10.93 24.30 -2.22
N GLU A 464 12.12 23.89 -1.80
CA GLU A 464 13.28 24.77 -1.65
C GLU A 464 14.12 24.74 -2.91
N GLU A 465 14.42 25.92 -3.42
CA GLU A 465 15.31 26.12 -4.56
C GLU A 465 16.41 27.13 -4.19
N GLN A 466 17.46 27.19 -4.97
CA GLN A 466 18.55 28.18 -4.85
C GLN A 466 19.13 28.25 -3.43
N GLU A 467 19.35 27.09 -2.81
CA GLU A 467 19.95 27.05 -1.49
C GLU A 467 21.39 27.57 -1.49
N GLU A 468 21.69 28.54 -0.64
CA GLU A 468 23.03 29.07 -0.44
C GLU A 468 23.48 28.90 1.02
N ARG A 469 24.68 28.38 1.18
CA ARG A 469 25.35 28.21 2.48
C ARG A 469 26.62 29.02 2.52
N GLY A 470 26.72 29.94 3.49
CA GLY A 470 27.89 30.79 3.68
C GLY A 470 28.33 30.83 5.15
N LYS A 471 29.43 31.54 5.44
CA LYS A 471 29.91 31.74 6.81
C LYS A 471 28.89 32.56 7.60
N GLY A 472 28.21 31.90 8.55
CA GLY A 472 27.21 32.56 9.40
C GLY A 472 25.89 32.87 8.70
N ARG A 473 25.61 32.29 7.54
CA ARG A 473 24.36 32.52 6.80
C ARG A 473 23.86 31.27 6.07
N TYR A 474 22.54 31.20 5.91
CA TYR A 474 21.82 30.24 5.08
C TYR A 474 20.63 30.93 4.43
N SER A 475 20.39 30.66 3.16
CA SER A 475 19.23 31.17 2.44
C SER A 475 18.70 30.16 1.44
N TYR A 476 17.43 30.29 1.09
CA TYR A 476 16.77 29.53 0.04
C TYR A 476 15.58 30.31 -0.52
N VAL A 477 15.08 29.89 -1.67
CA VAL A 477 13.83 30.37 -2.26
C VAL A 477 12.78 29.27 -2.07
N ALA A 478 11.69 29.60 -1.39
CA ALA A 478 10.55 28.73 -1.15
C ALA A 478 9.50 28.91 -2.23
N LYS A 479 9.09 27.85 -2.91
CA LYS A 479 8.02 27.86 -3.93
C LYS A 479 6.89 26.91 -3.56
N SER A 480 5.65 27.40 -3.61
CA SER A 480 4.45 26.63 -3.31
C SER A 480 3.22 27.34 -3.89
N PRO A 481 2.07 26.68 -4.05
CA PRO A 481 0.86 27.31 -4.57
C PRO A 481 0.46 28.58 -3.86
N ALA A 482 -0.06 29.56 -4.62
CA ALA A 482 -0.61 30.80 -4.09
C ALA A 482 -1.78 30.50 -3.13
N GLU A 483 -2.12 31.50 -2.28
CA GLU A 483 -3.22 31.44 -1.30
C GLU A 483 -3.08 30.30 -0.27
N THR A 484 -1.87 29.74 -0.12
CA THR A 484 -1.54 28.74 0.91
C THR A 484 -0.49 29.27 1.87
N SER A 485 -0.40 28.70 3.07
CA SER A 485 0.56 29.12 4.09
C SER A 485 1.74 28.17 4.13
N ASN A 486 2.93 28.72 4.24
CA ASN A 486 4.16 27.97 4.51
C ASN A 486 4.35 27.74 5.99
N VAL A 487 4.90 26.60 6.32
CA VAL A 487 5.58 26.30 7.59
C VAL A 487 6.86 25.56 7.25
N SER A 488 7.98 25.96 7.86
CA SER A 488 9.25 25.24 7.68
C SER A 488 9.99 25.09 9.00
N ARG A 489 10.56 23.90 9.23
CA ARG A 489 11.55 23.65 10.28
C ARG A 489 12.94 23.65 9.69
N VAL A 490 13.76 24.58 10.09
CA VAL A 490 15.11 24.77 9.57
C VAL A 490 16.15 24.45 10.63
N LEU A 491 17.01 23.46 10.34
CA LEU A 491 18.14 23.11 11.19
C LEU A 491 19.24 24.16 11.00
N LEU A 492 19.73 24.74 12.10
CA LEU A 492 20.79 25.74 12.11
C LEU A 492 21.87 25.39 13.13
N PRO A 493 23.14 25.76 12.92
CA PRO A 493 24.21 25.47 13.90
C PRO A 493 24.00 26.12 15.28
N ARG A 494 23.29 27.23 15.32
CA ARG A 494 22.91 28.01 16.52
C ARG A 494 21.71 28.89 16.25
N CYS A 495 21.14 29.48 17.28
CA CYS A 495 20.06 30.44 17.18
C CYS A 495 20.44 31.58 16.22
N PRO A 496 19.62 31.90 15.20
CA PRO A 496 19.90 33.03 14.33
C PRO A 496 19.79 34.34 15.09
N LYS A 497 20.50 35.36 14.61
CA LYS A 497 20.40 36.74 15.07
C LYS A 497 19.40 37.54 14.24
N SER A 498 19.22 37.13 12.98
CA SER A 498 18.33 37.76 12.03
C SER A 498 17.72 36.69 11.13
N VAL A 499 16.43 36.84 10.85
CA VAL A 499 15.66 36.03 9.89
C VAL A 499 14.86 36.96 9.02
N THR A 500 15.04 36.89 7.71
CA THR A 500 14.27 37.71 6.76
C THR A 500 13.47 36.89 5.80
N VAL A 501 12.26 37.38 5.46
CA VAL A 501 11.39 36.87 4.39
C VAL A 501 11.17 38.01 3.41
N ASP A 502 11.57 37.81 2.16
CA ASP A 502 11.58 38.88 1.12
C ASP A 502 12.21 40.20 1.60
N GLY A 503 13.33 40.08 2.34
CA GLY A 503 14.07 41.23 2.88
C GLY A 503 13.46 41.87 4.13
N ARG A 504 12.29 41.43 4.58
CA ARG A 504 11.65 41.91 5.81
C ARG A 504 12.11 41.08 7.01
N GLU A 505 12.51 41.76 8.07
CA GLU A 505 12.90 41.10 9.33
C GLU A 505 11.69 40.45 10.00
N VAL A 506 11.81 39.15 10.32
CA VAL A 506 10.76 38.35 10.96
C VAL A 506 11.29 37.50 12.15
N PHE A 507 12.51 37.81 12.61
CA PHE A 507 13.12 37.07 13.72
C PHE A 507 12.27 37.12 14.98
N ASP A 508 12.03 35.96 15.60
CA ASP A 508 11.43 35.79 16.91
C ASP A 508 12.19 34.68 17.65
N ALA A 509 12.82 35.03 18.76
CA ALA A 509 13.60 34.09 19.57
C ALA A 509 12.77 32.90 20.10
N LYS A 510 11.44 33.05 20.26
CA LYS A 510 10.53 31.98 20.68
C LYS A 510 10.38 30.85 19.65
N ARG A 511 10.72 31.14 18.39
CA ARG A 511 10.67 30.16 17.30
C ARG A 511 11.90 29.25 17.23
N TRP A 512 12.93 29.50 18.04
CA TRP A 512 14.11 28.69 18.18
C TRP A 512 13.89 27.56 19.21
N HIS A 513 14.06 26.32 18.76
CA HIS A 513 14.03 25.16 19.64
C HIS A 513 15.46 24.68 19.94
N VAL A 514 15.90 24.87 21.17
CA VAL A 514 17.30 24.69 21.59
C VAL A 514 17.75 23.23 21.43
N ALA A 515 16.97 22.27 21.90
CA ALA A 515 17.37 20.86 21.90
C ALA A 515 17.50 20.27 20.48
N SER A 516 16.65 20.66 19.54
CA SER A 516 16.71 20.19 18.15
C SER A 516 17.59 21.05 17.25
N HIS A 517 18.07 22.19 17.71
CA HIS A 517 18.76 23.19 16.89
C HIS A 517 17.93 23.62 15.67
N THR A 518 16.61 23.74 15.80
CA THR A 518 15.73 24.14 14.69
C THR A 518 15.05 25.47 14.94
N TYR A 519 14.83 26.20 13.84
CA TYR A 519 14.01 27.40 13.83
C TYR A 519 12.72 27.13 13.06
N LEU A 520 11.56 27.52 13.61
CA LEU A 520 10.27 27.46 12.94
C LEU A 520 10.01 28.78 12.23
N ILE A 521 9.72 28.73 10.93
CA ILE A 521 9.33 29.91 10.15
C ILE A 521 7.99 29.69 9.46
N GLU A 522 7.17 30.73 9.43
CA GLU A 522 5.87 30.75 8.78
C GLU A 522 5.73 32.02 7.93
N PHE A 523 5.16 31.89 6.73
CA PHE A 523 4.87 32.99 5.81
C PHE A 523 3.82 32.57 4.78
N GLU A 524 3.31 33.50 3.97
CA GLU A 524 2.43 33.19 2.85
C GLU A 524 3.24 32.67 1.67
N ASN A 525 2.76 31.61 1.03
CA ASN A 525 3.40 31.02 -0.14
C ASN A 525 3.23 31.88 -1.39
N ASN A 526 4.21 31.77 -2.29
CA ASN A 526 4.18 32.39 -3.61
C ASN A 526 4.77 31.42 -4.65
N PRO A 527 4.09 31.11 -5.75
CA PRO A 527 4.61 30.25 -6.82
C PRO A 527 5.85 30.85 -7.53
N ASP A 528 5.99 32.17 -7.56
CA ASP A 528 7.18 32.84 -8.09
C ASP A 528 8.39 32.74 -7.16
N GLY A 529 8.16 32.43 -5.90
CA GLY A 529 9.17 32.20 -4.87
C GLY A 529 9.19 33.27 -3.78
N VAL A 530 9.49 32.83 -2.56
CA VAL A 530 9.70 33.66 -1.38
C VAL A 530 11.14 33.47 -0.91
N SER A 531 11.90 34.55 -0.81
CA SER A 531 13.29 34.51 -0.36
C SER A 531 13.37 34.43 1.16
N VAL A 532 14.00 33.41 1.70
CA VAL A 532 14.20 33.20 3.13
C VAL A 532 15.68 33.20 3.46
N LYS A 533 16.08 34.00 4.46
CA LYS A 533 17.49 34.10 4.87
C LYS A 533 17.65 34.11 6.38
N PHE A 534 18.61 33.34 6.84
CA PHE A 534 19.04 33.25 8.24
C PHE A 534 20.48 33.73 8.39
N CYS A 535 20.75 34.52 9.44
CA CYS A 535 22.09 34.95 9.81
C CYS A 535 22.32 34.68 11.32
N TRP A 536 23.52 34.15 11.68
CA TRP A 536 23.88 33.84 13.06
C TRP A 536 25.29 34.21 13.48
#